data_590f4065b2c738e2de9cdce29c09b0b2
#
_entry.id   590f4065b2c738e2de9cdce29c09b0b2
#
_cell.length_a   1.000
_cell.length_b   1.000
_cell.length_c   1.000
_cell.angle_alpha   90.00
_cell.angle_beta   90.00
_cell.angle_gamma   90.00
#
_symmetry.space_group_name_H-M   'P 1'
#
loop_
_entity.id
_entity.type
_entity.pdbx_description
1 polymer ?
#
loop_
_entity_poly.entity_id
_entity_poly.type
_entity_poly.pdbx_seq_one_letter_code
_entity_poly.pdbx_strand_id
1 'polypeptide(L)'
;MRHSLFVVAGLALAASLGQARDYHIHTWTKHQATPHFWAEGGAAGDFNRDGHADLVVGPYWYAGPGYKQHHEIYPATESFKLKGADGKETTVPGFAGALSGRNAYSQNFLCFVYDINGDEWDDVLVLGFPGAESPWYENPKGKPGHWKKHIALAITDNESPHFTDITGDGKPEIVCNSEGHFIYAEPNRHHPDQPWTVHRVTPKGSWQRFTHGMGVGDVNGDGRRDIMEKNGWWEQPASLEGDPQWAFHAFPFSPGGGAQMYAYDVDGDGDNDVITSLAAHGYGLCWYENQPKDGGITFVAHTFMNAKPEENRYGVKFSQLHAIDLMDMNRDGLLDIVTGKRFWAHGPQGDAEPNAAAVLYWFELRRTKKRGVDWVPHLIDTDSGIGTQVMATDMNADGWPDIVVGNKKGAFVHIQSPKKVSRKEWRQAQPKPHKAD
;
A
#
# COMPACT_ATOMS: atom_id res chain seq x y z
N MET A 1 -15.83 -21.30 -32.76
CA MET A 1 -17.25 -20.82 -32.75
C MET A 1 -17.34 -19.84 -31.58
N ARG A 2 -17.70 -18.61 -31.91
CA ARG A 2 -17.76 -17.46 -30.97
C ARG A 2 -18.94 -17.62 -30.03
N HIS A 3 -18.74 -17.36 -28.71
CA HIS A 3 -19.85 -16.99 -27.85
C HIS A 3 -19.51 -15.71 -27.12
N SER A 4 -20.02 -14.61 -27.67
CA SER A 4 -20.08 -13.31 -27.01
C SER A 4 -21.16 -13.39 -25.94
N LEU A 5 -20.83 -13.16 -24.67
CA LEU A 5 -21.82 -12.88 -23.63
C LEU A 5 -21.92 -11.36 -23.46
N PHE A 6 -23.03 -10.81 -23.93
CA PHE A 6 -23.50 -9.48 -23.55
C PHE A 6 -24.06 -9.55 -22.13
N VAL A 7 -23.45 -8.82 -21.19
CA VAL A 7 -24.07 -8.56 -19.90
C VAL A 7 -24.94 -7.30 -20.02
N VAL A 8 -26.23 -7.51 -20.06
CA VAL A 8 -27.23 -6.46 -19.95
C VAL A 8 -27.33 -6.07 -18.46
N ALA A 9 -26.99 -4.83 -18.15
CA ALA A 9 -27.22 -4.26 -16.81
C ALA A 9 -28.72 -4.05 -16.61
N GLY A 10 -29.33 -4.96 -15.88
CA GLY A 10 -30.69 -4.81 -15.36
C GLY A 10 -30.65 -4.15 -14.00
N LEU A 11 -31.14 -2.90 -13.89
CA LEU A 11 -31.47 -2.29 -12.59
C LEU A 11 -32.55 -3.15 -11.89
N ALA A 12 -32.14 -3.97 -10.95
CA ALA A 12 -33.04 -4.58 -10.00
C ALA A 12 -33.06 -3.69 -8.75
N LEU A 13 -34.14 -2.91 -8.55
CA LEU A 13 -34.48 -2.39 -7.23
C LEU A 13 -34.82 -3.58 -6.33
N ALA A 14 -33.80 -4.12 -5.65
CA ALA A 14 -34.02 -5.07 -4.58
C ALA A 14 -34.35 -4.28 -3.30
N ALA A 15 -35.62 -4.35 -2.88
CA ALA A 15 -36.00 -3.98 -1.53
C ALA A 15 -35.14 -4.78 -0.56
N SER A 16 -34.23 -4.14 0.16
CA SER A 16 -33.42 -4.75 1.19
C SER A 16 -34.33 -5.18 2.36
N LEU A 17 -34.79 -6.42 2.32
CA LEU A 17 -35.18 -7.13 3.54
C LEU A 17 -33.89 -7.13 4.40
N GLY A 18 -33.94 -6.43 5.55
CA GLY A 18 -32.80 -6.28 6.42
C GLY A 18 -32.18 -7.63 6.77
N GLN A 19 -31.13 -8.03 6.06
CA GLN A 19 -30.24 -9.11 6.52
C GLN A 19 -29.71 -8.69 7.88
N ALA A 20 -29.88 -9.57 8.86
CA ALA A 20 -29.31 -9.35 10.17
C ALA A 20 -27.79 -9.22 9.99
N ARG A 21 -27.23 -8.05 10.31
CA ARG A 21 -25.79 -7.81 10.24
C ARG A 21 -25.08 -8.85 11.09
N ASP A 22 -24.21 -9.63 10.47
CA ASP A 22 -23.33 -10.54 11.18
C ASP A 22 -22.26 -9.74 11.93
N TYR A 23 -21.99 -10.12 13.17
CA TYR A 23 -21.00 -9.47 14.00
C TYR A 23 -19.79 -10.37 14.15
N HIS A 24 -18.60 -9.87 13.84
CA HIS A 24 -17.34 -10.60 13.92
C HIS A 24 -16.36 -9.91 14.86
N ILE A 25 -15.60 -10.71 15.61
CA ILE A 25 -14.39 -10.27 16.29
C ILE A 25 -13.23 -10.80 15.45
N HIS A 26 -12.36 -9.92 15.02
CA HIS A 26 -11.23 -10.22 14.16
C HIS A 26 -10.01 -10.57 15.01
N THR A 27 -9.41 -11.72 14.74
CA THR A 27 -8.16 -12.19 15.36
C THR A 27 -7.15 -12.50 14.27
N TRP A 28 -5.87 -12.53 14.62
CA TRP A 28 -4.80 -12.62 13.65
C TRP A 28 -3.81 -13.72 14.02
N THR A 29 -3.38 -14.49 13.03
CA THR A 29 -2.24 -15.40 13.14
C THR A 29 -1.06 -14.83 12.38
N LYS A 30 0.02 -14.51 13.12
CA LYS A 30 1.23 -13.97 12.54
C LYS A 30 2.16 -15.08 12.06
N HIS A 31 2.50 -15.08 10.77
CA HIS A 31 3.56 -15.86 10.18
C HIS A 31 4.74 -14.95 9.88
N GLN A 32 5.88 -15.16 10.54
CA GLN A 32 7.13 -14.55 10.16
C GLN A 32 7.86 -15.49 9.19
N ALA A 33 7.91 -15.11 7.92
CA ALA A 33 8.61 -15.87 6.87
C ALA A 33 10.12 -15.80 7.09
N THR A 34 10.65 -14.61 7.39
CA THR A 34 12.06 -14.38 7.73
C THR A 34 12.23 -13.22 8.71
N PRO A 35 13.21 -13.29 9.64
CA PRO A 35 13.61 -12.15 10.45
C PRO A 35 14.61 -11.22 9.75
N HIS A 36 15.09 -11.59 8.56
CA HIS A 36 16.08 -10.83 7.81
C HIS A 36 15.44 -9.68 7.04
N PHE A 37 16.11 -8.54 7.03
CA PHE A 37 15.67 -7.37 6.28
C PHE A 37 16.12 -7.49 4.81
N TRP A 38 15.20 -7.78 3.91
CA TRP A 38 15.43 -7.90 2.48
C TRP A 38 14.77 -6.81 1.66
N ALA A 39 13.64 -6.28 2.13
CA ALA A 39 12.84 -5.30 1.42
C ALA A 39 12.08 -4.40 2.39
N GLU A 40 11.69 -3.21 1.91
CA GLU A 40 10.80 -2.27 2.62
C GLU A 40 9.33 -2.48 2.23
N GLY A 41 9.03 -3.46 1.39
CA GLY A 41 7.70 -3.86 0.94
C GLY A 41 7.63 -5.34 0.66
N GLY A 42 6.43 -5.81 0.34
CA GLY A 42 6.17 -7.19 -0.06
C GLY A 42 4.82 -7.30 -0.75
N ALA A 43 4.63 -8.36 -1.53
CA ALA A 43 3.41 -8.61 -2.29
C ALA A 43 3.04 -10.11 -2.28
N ALA A 44 1.86 -10.41 -2.79
CA ALA A 44 1.32 -11.77 -2.91
C ALA A 44 1.15 -12.17 -4.38
N GLY A 45 1.37 -13.44 -4.69
CA GLY A 45 1.11 -14.06 -6.00
C GLY A 45 1.10 -15.58 -5.88
N ASP A 46 0.71 -16.28 -6.93
CA ASP A 46 0.80 -17.75 -7.02
C ASP A 46 1.91 -18.11 -8.03
N PHE A 47 3.16 -18.06 -7.55
CA PHE A 47 4.35 -18.18 -8.42
C PHE A 47 4.60 -19.59 -8.94
N ASN A 48 4.02 -20.60 -8.31
CA ASN A 48 4.18 -21.99 -8.67
C ASN A 48 2.89 -22.63 -9.23
N ARG A 49 1.80 -21.88 -9.26
CA ARG A 49 0.46 -22.30 -9.72
C ARG A 49 -0.10 -23.50 -8.94
N ASP A 50 0.13 -23.54 -7.64
CA ASP A 50 -0.42 -24.56 -6.77
C ASP A 50 -1.78 -24.20 -6.14
N GLY A 51 -2.27 -22.97 -6.41
CA GLY A 51 -3.54 -22.43 -5.93
C GLY A 51 -3.46 -21.83 -4.53
N HIS A 52 -2.28 -21.67 -3.96
CA HIS A 52 -2.04 -20.96 -2.72
C HIS A 52 -1.30 -19.67 -2.97
N ALA A 53 -1.69 -18.60 -2.30
CA ALA A 53 -0.96 -17.35 -2.41
C ALA A 53 0.41 -17.45 -1.69
N ASP A 54 1.46 -17.15 -2.44
CA ASP A 54 2.83 -17.04 -1.97
C ASP A 54 3.13 -15.62 -1.54
N LEU A 55 4.16 -15.44 -0.71
CA LEU A 55 4.69 -14.15 -0.32
C LEU A 55 5.97 -13.84 -1.12
N VAL A 56 6.11 -12.63 -1.72
CA VAL A 56 7.37 -12.14 -2.25
C VAL A 56 7.89 -10.97 -1.42
N VAL A 57 9.16 -11.07 -0.97
CA VAL A 57 9.88 -10.00 -0.24
C VAL A 57 11.36 -10.02 -0.61
N GLY A 58 11.83 -8.97 -1.24
CA GLY A 58 13.21 -8.86 -1.70
C GLY A 58 13.57 -9.92 -2.73
N PRO A 59 14.70 -10.64 -2.57
CA PRO A 59 15.16 -11.62 -3.53
C PRO A 59 14.45 -12.98 -3.43
N TYR A 60 13.47 -13.13 -2.54
CA TYR A 60 12.81 -14.40 -2.28
C TYR A 60 11.31 -14.34 -2.47
N TRP A 61 10.74 -15.45 -2.96
CA TRP A 61 9.36 -15.78 -2.70
C TRP A 61 9.25 -16.97 -1.74
N TYR A 62 8.22 -16.97 -0.92
CA TYR A 62 7.97 -17.92 0.15
C TYR A 62 6.66 -18.64 -0.11
N ALA A 63 6.73 -19.97 -0.26
CA ALA A 63 5.57 -20.77 -0.63
C ALA A 63 4.49 -20.77 0.45
N GLY A 64 3.25 -20.44 0.03
CA GLY A 64 2.05 -20.58 0.86
C GLY A 64 1.69 -22.05 1.10
N PRO A 65 0.80 -22.32 2.06
CA PRO A 65 0.26 -21.42 3.10
C PRO A 65 1.18 -21.29 4.32
N GLY A 66 2.33 -21.92 4.36
CA GLY A 66 3.21 -21.97 5.55
C GLY A 66 4.31 -20.93 5.58
N TYR A 67 4.69 -20.36 4.42
CA TYR A 67 5.73 -19.32 4.23
C TYR A 67 7.11 -19.68 4.83
N LYS A 68 7.46 -20.98 4.84
CA LYS A 68 8.75 -21.46 5.37
C LYS A 68 9.71 -21.88 4.27
N GLN A 69 9.19 -22.46 3.18
CA GLN A 69 9.97 -22.80 2.02
C GLN A 69 10.12 -21.54 1.16
N HIS A 70 11.35 -21.22 0.77
CA HIS A 70 11.63 -20.05 -0.06
C HIS A 70 12.48 -20.41 -1.27
N HIS A 71 12.38 -19.57 -2.30
CA HIS A 71 13.09 -19.71 -3.56
C HIS A 71 13.66 -18.36 -3.97
N GLU A 72 14.89 -18.36 -4.51
CA GLU A 72 15.50 -17.12 -4.99
C GLU A 72 14.91 -16.72 -6.35
N ILE A 73 14.51 -15.44 -6.44
CA ILE A 73 14.15 -14.78 -7.69
C ILE A 73 15.43 -14.26 -8.37
N TYR A 74 16.29 -13.62 -7.59
CA TYR A 74 17.61 -13.11 -8.01
C TYR A 74 18.63 -13.30 -6.89
N PRO A 75 19.97 -13.20 -7.16
CA PRO A 75 20.99 -13.50 -6.16
C PRO A 75 20.84 -12.69 -4.87
N ALA A 76 20.66 -13.38 -3.74
CA ALA A 76 20.56 -12.79 -2.41
C ALA A 76 21.95 -12.57 -1.81
N THR A 77 22.69 -11.59 -2.29
CA THR A 77 24.11 -11.36 -1.95
C THR A 77 24.33 -10.46 -0.73
N GLU A 78 23.32 -9.72 -0.31
CA GLU A 78 23.43 -8.77 0.79
C GLU A 78 23.63 -9.48 2.13
N SER A 79 24.57 -8.97 2.91
CA SER A 79 24.86 -9.47 4.27
C SER A 79 25.58 -8.42 5.10
N PHE A 80 25.52 -8.57 6.42
CA PHE A 80 26.26 -7.72 7.35
C PHE A 80 26.92 -8.54 8.46
N LYS A 81 27.93 -7.95 9.13
CA LYS A 81 28.58 -8.55 10.29
C LYS A 81 27.86 -8.15 11.58
N LEU A 82 27.49 -9.14 12.36
CA LEU A 82 26.91 -8.98 13.69
C LEU A 82 27.90 -9.52 14.73
N LYS A 83 28.28 -8.68 15.69
CA LYS A 83 29.15 -9.06 16.80
C LYS A 83 28.31 -9.56 17.97
N GLY A 84 28.47 -10.81 18.34
CA GLY A 84 27.82 -11.40 19.49
C GLY A 84 28.35 -10.89 20.84
N ALA A 85 27.66 -11.19 21.93
CA ALA A 85 28.09 -10.84 23.30
C ALA A 85 29.41 -11.48 23.69
N ASP A 86 29.74 -12.61 23.06
CA ASP A 86 31.04 -13.32 23.22
C ASP A 86 32.18 -12.70 22.39
N GLY A 87 31.93 -11.61 21.67
CA GLY A 87 32.86 -10.91 20.82
C GLY A 87 33.08 -11.53 19.45
N LYS A 88 32.44 -12.68 19.14
CA LYS A 88 32.56 -13.32 17.83
C LYS A 88 31.69 -12.61 16.81
N GLU A 89 32.21 -12.53 15.60
CA GLU A 89 31.45 -12.02 14.46
C GLU A 89 30.76 -13.15 13.69
N THR A 90 29.49 -12.97 13.38
CA THR A 90 28.71 -13.83 12.48
C THR A 90 28.27 -13.03 11.26
N THR A 91 28.19 -13.67 10.10
CA THR A 91 27.61 -13.07 8.91
C THR A 91 26.10 -13.36 8.92
N VAL A 92 25.31 -12.29 8.86
CA VAL A 92 23.85 -12.36 8.83
C VAL A 92 23.37 -11.95 7.44
N PRO A 93 22.49 -12.74 6.79
CA PRO A 93 21.92 -12.40 5.49
C PRO A 93 21.04 -11.15 5.55
N GLY A 94 20.95 -10.43 4.43
CA GLY A 94 20.13 -9.23 4.28
C GLY A 94 20.81 -7.94 4.69
N PHE A 95 20.04 -6.85 4.63
CA PHE A 95 20.52 -5.52 5.02
C PHE A 95 20.53 -5.34 6.53
N ALA A 96 21.41 -4.46 7.01
CA ALA A 96 21.44 -4.10 8.43
C ALA A 96 20.13 -3.37 8.82
N GLY A 97 19.41 -3.94 9.76
CA GLY A 97 18.13 -3.45 10.27
C GLY A 97 17.97 -3.76 11.75
N ALA A 98 16.79 -4.18 12.18
CA ALA A 98 16.48 -4.44 13.58
C ALA A 98 17.43 -5.44 14.26
N LEU A 99 17.89 -6.47 13.54
CA LEU A 99 18.84 -7.46 14.08
C LEU A 99 20.21 -6.89 14.40
N SER A 100 20.65 -5.83 13.70
CA SER A 100 21.98 -5.26 13.86
C SER A 100 22.03 -4.02 14.75
N GLY A 101 20.89 -3.40 15.03
CA GLY A 101 20.81 -2.08 15.64
C GLY A 101 21.33 -0.94 14.75
N ARG A 102 21.61 -1.20 13.47
CA ARG A 102 22.10 -0.22 12.49
C ARG A 102 21.07 0.00 11.39
N ASN A 103 21.00 1.23 10.88
CA ASN A 103 20.13 1.56 9.76
C ASN A 103 20.82 1.27 8.42
N ALA A 104 20.15 0.53 7.56
CA ALA A 104 20.41 0.45 6.14
C ALA A 104 19.10 0.57 5.36
N TYR A 105 19.19 0.60 4.04
CA TYR A 105 18.05 0.59 3.13
C TYR A 105 18.19 -0.56 2.15
N SER A 106 17.07 -1.15 1.77
CA SER A 106 17.07 -2.20 0.75
C SER A 106 17.06 -1.60 -0.66
N GLN A 107 17.33 -2.44 -1.64
CA GLN A 107 17.14 -2.12 -3.06
C GLN A 107 15.75 -2.45 -3.57
N ASN A 108 14.83 -2.86 -2.68
CA ASN A 108 13.44 -3.16 -2.97
C ASN A 108 12.58 -2.37 -1.99
N PHE A 109 12.07 -1.21 -2.44
CA PHE A 109 11.21 -0.34 -1.65
C PHE A 109 9.76 -0.76 -1.76
N LEU A 110 9.26 -1.01 -2.97
CA LEU A 110 7.92 -1.54 -3.22
C LEU A 110 8.01 -2.74 -4.15
N CYS A 111 7.07 -3.65 -4.00
CA CYS A 111 6.99 -4.87 -4.78
C CYS A 111 5.56 -5.08 -5.26
N PHE A 112 5.41 -5.44 -6.53
CA PHE A 112 4.12 -5.72 -7.14
C PHE A 112 4.18 -7.01 -7.93
N VAL A 113 3.03 -7.67 -8.03
CA VAL A 113 2.87 -8.93 -8.77
C VAL A 113 1.85 -8.75 -9.87
N TYR A 114 2.21 -9.15 -11.07
CA TYR A 114 1.33 -9.09 -12.23
C TYR A 114 1.91 -9.93 -13.39
N ASP A 115 1.07 -10.49 -14.24
CA ASP A 115 1.47 -11.11 -15.51
C ASP A 115 1.83 -10.01 -16.52
N ILE A 116 3.09 -9.55 -16.46
CA ILE A 116 3.57 -8.39 -17.23
C ILE A 116 3.67 -8.72 -18.72
N ASN A 117 4.08 -9.92 -19.06
CA ASN A 117 4.32 -10.35 -20.45
C ASN A 117 3.12 -11.06 -21.09
N GLY A 118 2.04 -11.30 -20.35
CA GLY A 118 0.81 -11.93 -20.84
C GLY A 118 0.92 -13.44 -21.03
N ASP A 119 1.80 -14.11 -20.26
CA ASP A 119 2.06 -15.54 -20.39
C ASP A 119 1.33 -16.39 -19.34
N GLU A 120 0.46 -15.74 -18.58
CA GLU A 120 -0.38 -16.30 -17.51
C GLU A 120 0.38 -16.71 -16.23
N TRP A 121 1.65 -16.36 -16.05
CA TRP A 121 2.41 -16.56 -14.85
C TRP A 121 2.67 -15.22 -14.16
N ASP A 122 2.57 -15.23 -12.84
CA ASP A 122 2.83 -14.05 -12.03
C ASP A 122 4.31 -13.67 -12.09
N ASP A 123 4.60 -12.46 -12.55
CA ASP A 123 5.92 -11.84 -12.54
C ASP A 123 6.06 -10.91 -11.35
N VAL A 124 7.28 -10.50 -11.04
CA VAL A 124 7.57 -9.60 -9.91
C VAL A 124 8.15 -8.30 -10.41
N LEU A 125 7.45 -7.19 -10.19
CA LEU A 125 7.95 -5.83 -10.40
C LEU A 125 8.52 -5.30 -9.09
N VAL A 126 9.75 -4.76 -9.13
CA VAL A 126 10.39 -4.13 -7.99
C VAL A 126 10.60 -2.65 -8.29
N LEU A 127 10.04 -1.77 -7.48
CA LEU A 127 10.43 -0.36 -7.46
C LEU A 127 11.55 -0.20 -6.44
N GLY A 128 12.71 0.22 -6.94
CA GLY A 128 13.96 0.21 -6.19
C GLY A 128 14.06 1.33 -5.15
N PHE A 129 15.26 1.48 -4.61
CA PHE A 129 15.60 2.66 -3.80
C PHE A 129 15.34 3.94 -4.61
N PRO A 130 14.71 4.97 -4.05
CA PRO A 130 14.34 6.17 -4.81
C PRO A 130 15.50 6.75 -5.62
N GLY A 131 15.26 6.93 -6.91
CA GLY A 131 16.28 7.34 -7.90
C GLY A 131 17.03 6.18 -8.56
N ALA A 132 16.70 4.92 -8.24
CA ALA A 132 17.24 3.75 -8.90
C ALA A 132 16.31 3.24 -10.01
N GLU A 133 16.80 2.28 -10.77
CA GLU A 133 16.01 1.56 -11.77
C GLU A 133 14.91 0.71 -11.13
N SER A 134 13.85 0.47 -11.87
CA SER A 134 12.79 -0.47 -11.51
C SER A 134 12.83 -1.68 -12.43
N PRO A 135 13.42 -2.80 -11.97
CA PRO A 135 13.39 -4.04 -12.71
C PRO A 135 12.07 -4.79 -12.51
N TRP A 136 11.72 -5.62 -13.48
CA TRP A 136 10.81 -6.73 -13.27
C TRP A 136 11.48 -8.06 -13.58
N TYR A 137 10.99 -9.11 -12.94
CA TYR A 137 11.56 -10.45 -13.04
C TYR A 137 10.51 -11.39 -13.62
N GLU A 138 10.85 -11.96 -14.80
CA GLU A 138 10.00 -12.89 -15.52
C GLU A 138 10.01 -14.26 -14.86
N ASN A 139 8.84 -14.76 -14.50
CA ASN A 139 8.67 -16.07 -13.87
C ASN A 139 9.16 -17.18 -14.82
N PRO A 140 10.07 -18.06 -14.38
CA PRO A 140 10.62 -19.13 -15.19
C PRO A 140 9.66 -20.29 -15.44
N LYS A 141 8.40 -20.19 -15.01
CA LYS A 141 7.34 -21.21 -15.20
C LYS A 141 7.73 -22.56 -14.57
N GLY A 142 8.13 -22.50 -13.31
CA GLY A 142 8.56 -23.67 -12.55
C GLY A 142 9.94 -24.23 -12.93
N LYS A 143 10.68 -23.59 -13.85
CA LYS A 143 12.04 -24.00 -14.17
C LYS A 143 13.01 -23.54 -13.05
N PRO A 144 14.04 -24.34 -12.74
CA PRO A 144 15.01 -23.97 -11.71
C PRO A 144 15.91 -22.83 -12.19
N GLY A 145 16.42 -22.04 -11.21
CA GLY A 145 17.34 -20.94 -11.46
C GLY A 145 16.75 -19.57 -11.15
N HIS A 146 17.56 -18.54 -11.28
CA HIS A 146 17.11 -17.16 -11.11
C HIS A 146 16.21 -16.73 -12.27
N TRP A 147 15.30 -15.82 -11.96
CA TRP A 147 14.37 -15.28 -12.93
C TRP A 147 15.07 -14.30 -13.85
N LYS A 148 14.60 -14.19 -15.09
CA LYS A 148 15.15 -13.26 -16.06
C LYS A 148 14.79 -11.83 -15.68
N LYS A 149 15.82 -10.99 -15.47
CA LYS A 149 15.66 -9.57 -15.17
C LYS A 149 15.41 -8.78 -16.44
N HIS A 150 14.43 -7.89 -16.38
CA HIS A 150 14.15 -6.85 -17.37
C HIS A 150 14.12 -5.48 -16.66
N ILE A 151 14.30 -4.39 -17.39
CA ILE A 151 14.19 -3.04 -16.86
C ILE A 151 12.88 -2.42 -17.34
N ALA A 152 11.97 -2.17 -16.41
CA ALA A 152 10.75 -1.42 -16.70
C ALA A 152 11.04 0.07 -16.85
N LEU A 153 11.69 0.68 -15.87
CA LEU A 153 11.97 2.12 -15.82
C LEU A 153 13.41 2.35 -15.32
N ALA A 154 14.13 3.29 -15.95
CA ALA A 154 15.52 3.57 -15.60
C ALA A 154 15.67 4.34 -14.28
N ILE A 155 14.71 5.22 -13.96
CA ILE A 155 14.71 6.05 -12.74
C ILE A 155 13.30 6.10 -12.20
N THR A 156 13.10 5.62 -10.97
CA THR A 156 11.87 5.76 -10.22
C THR A 156 12.14 6.60 -8.98
N ASP A 157 11.55 7.78 -8.93
CA ASP A 157 11.58 8.69 -7.80
C ASP A 157 10.28 8.56 -6.99
N ASN A 158 10.24 9.18 -5.80
CA ASN A 158 9.15 9.12 -4.82
C ASN A 158 9.20 7.86 -3.94
N GLU A 159 8.71 7.98 -2.71
CA GLU A 159 8.62 6.86 -1.76
C GLU A 159 7.20 6.26 -1.67
N SER A 160 6.27 6.77 -2.49
CA SER A 160 4.88 6.29 -2.55
C SER A 160 4.39 6.04 -3.99
N PRO A 161 5.22 5.50 -4.92
CA PRO A 161 4.78 5.24 -6.28
C PRO A 161 3.67 4.17 -6.30
N HIS A 162 2.88 4.16 -7.37
CA HIS A 162 1.80 3.21 -7.58
C HIS A 162 2.06 2.33 -8.80
N PHE A 163 1.49 1.13 -8.76
CA PHE A 163 1.33 0.27 -9.92
C PHE A 163 -0.15 -0.03 -10.08
N THR A 164 -0.80 0.71 -10.96
CA THR A 164 -2.27 0.71 -11.09
C THR A 164 -2.68 1.16 -12.49
N ASP A 165 -3.87 0.75 -12.92
CA ASP A 165 -4.47 1.19 -14.17
C ASP A 165 -4.84 2.68 -14.08
N ILE A 166 -3.99 3.55 -14.60
CA ILE A 166 -4.25 5.00 -14.67
C ILE A 166 -4.89 5.39 -16.01
N THR A 167 -4.67 4.61 -17.06
CA THR A 167 -5.20 4.91 -18.40
C THR A 167 -6.64 4.49 -18.60
N GLY A 168 -7.14 3.57 -17.76
CA GLY A 168 -8.49 3.01 -17.85
C GLY A 168 -8.61 1.86 -18.87
N ASP A 169 -7.48 1.27 -19.30
CA ASP A 169 -7.47 0.15 -20.25
C ASP A 169 -7.59 -1.23 -19.57
N GLY A 170 -7.65 -1.25 -18.24
CA GLY A 170 -7.75 -2.46 -17.40
C GLY A 170 -6.40 -3.10 -17.11
N LYS A 171 -5.28 -2.43 -17.41
CA LYS A 171 -3.93 -2.93 -17.14
C LYS A 171 -3.15 -1.91 -16.34
N PRO A 172 -2.29 -2.36 -15.40
CA PRO A 172 -1.57 -1.43 -14.54
C PRO A 172 -0.33 -0.83 -15.23
N GLU A 173 -0.06 0.44 -14.89
CA GLU A 173 1.13 1.21 -15.19
C GLU A 173 1.88 1.58 -13.92
N ILE A 174 3.21 1.81 -14.04
CA ILE A 174 3.96 2.48 -12.98
C ILE A 174 3.59 3.96 -13.02
N VAL A 175 3.11 4.50 -11.89
CA VAL A 175 2.89 5.95 -11.71
C VAL A 175 3.84 6.44 -10.63
N CYS A 176 4.72 7.39 -10.98
CA CYS A 176 5.76 7.88 -10.07
C CYS A 176 6.27 9.28 -10.45
N ASN A 177 7.22 9.77 -9.69
CA ASN A 177 8.10 10.83 -10.17
C ASN A 177 9.30 10.21 -10.90
N SER A 178 9.80 10.88 -11.92
CA SER A 178 11.05 10.54 -12.60
C SER A 178 11.67 11.81 -13.18
N GLU A 179 12.95 12.07 -12.86
CA GLU A 179 13.72 13.20 -13.38
C GLU A 179 13.05 14.58 -13.22
N GLY A 180 12.23 14.73 -12.18
CA GLY A 180 11.49 15.96 -11.88
C GLY A 180 10.16 16.11 -12.63
N HIS A 181 9.59 15.05 -13.13
CA HIS A 181 8.25 14.99 -13.71
C HIS A 181 7.38 13.99 -12.93
N PHE A 182 6.07 14.18 -12.86
CA PHE A 182 5.15 13.06 -12.70
C PHE A 182 5.01 12.38 -14.04
N ILE A 183 5.03 11.07 -14.01
CA ILE A 183 4.94 10.20 -15.18
C ILE A 183 4.02 9.01 -14.91
N TYR A 184 3.55 8.40 -15.98
CA TYR A 184 3.19 6.99 -15.95
C TYR A 184 3.99 6.23 -17.01
N ALA A 185 4.24 4.93 -16.78
CA ALA A 185 5.01 4.09 -17.67
C ALA A 185 4.24 2.81 -17.98
N GLU A 186 3.98 2.58 -19.28
CA GLU A 186 3.23 1.44 -19.81
C GLU A 186 4.15 0.28 -20.18
N PRO A 187 3.83 -0.97 -19.79
CA PRO A 187 4.53 -2.15 -20.25
C PRO A 187 4.46 -2.32 -21.75
N ASN A 188 5.60 -2.58 -22.40
CA ASN A 188 5.60 -3.01 -23.80
C ASN A 188 5.31 -4.52 -23.90
N ARG A 189 4.04 -4.89 -23.94
CA ARG A 189 3.60 -6.30 -23.90
C ARG A 189 3.99 -7.11 -25.13
N HIS A 190 4.25 -6.44 -26.28
CA HIS A 190 4.71 -7.10 -27.50
C HIS A 190 6.22 -7.32 -27.52
N HIS A 191 6.95 -6.52 -26.75
CA HIS A 191 8.40 -6.58 -26.60
C HIS A 191 8.77 -6.42 -25.12
N PRO A 192 8.47 -7.42 -24.26
CA PRO A 192 8.63 -7.31 -22.81
C PRO A 192 10.09 -7.17 -22.35
N ASP A 193 11.05 -7.41 -23.24
CA ASP A 193 12.48 -7.19 -23.04
C ASP A 193 12.93 -5.72 -23.22
N GLN A 194 12.04 -4.85 -23.73
CA GLN A 194 12.33 -3.44 -23.88
C GLN A 194 11.84 -2.64 -22.67
N PRO A 195 12.48 -1.49 -22.37
CA PRO A 195 11.98 -0.56 -21.37
C PRO A 195 10.55 -0.12 -21.68
N TRP A 196 9.78 0.19 -20.65
CA TRP A 196 8.41 0.63 -20.75
C TRP A 196 8.31 2.02 -21.40
N THR A 197 7.19 2.30 -22.06
CA THR A 197 6.93 3.62 -22.66
C THR A 197 6.59 4.62 -21.56
N VAL A 198 7.35 5.73 -21.51
CA VAL A 198 7.19 6.76 -20.48
C VAL A 198 6.37 7.92 -21.03
N HIS A 199 5.30 8.27 -20.31
CA HIS A 199 4.40 9.39 -20.57
C HIS A 199 4.57 10.46 -19.50
N ARG A 200 4.95 11.70 -19.90
CA ARG A 200 5.15 12.81 -18.98
C ARG A 200 3.85 13.56 -18.77
N VAL A 201 3.37 13.54 -17.54
CA VAL A 201 2.11 14.19 -17.11
C VAL A 201 2.31 15.69 -16.85
N THR A 202 3.48 16.08 -16.31
CA THR A 202 3.73 17.43 -15.82
C THR A 202 4.93 18.09 -16.51
N PRO A 203 5.01 19.43 -16.52
CA PRO A 203 6.29 20.12 -16.74
C PRO A 203 7.32 19.67 -15.71
N LYS A 204 8.61 19.92 -16.00
CA LYS A 204 9.66 19.65 -15.02
C LYS A 204 9.50 20.56 -13.81
N GLY A 205 9.39 19.95 -12.63
CA GLY A 205 9.26 20.61 -11.35
C GLY A 205 10.43 20.35 -10.41
N SER A 206 10.25 20.68 -9.14
CA SER A 206 11.26 20.50 -8.08
C SER A 206 11.15 19.19 -7.33
N TRP A 207 10.35 18.24 -7.82
CA TRP A 207 10.22 16.92 -7.21
C TRP A 207 11.56 16.18 -7.30
N GLN A 208 12.02 15.71 -6.19
CA GLN A 208 13.29 14.99 -6.06
C GLN A 208 13.02 13.56 -5.63
N ARG A 209 14.01 12.69 -5.74
CA ARG A 209 13.85 11.25 -5.53
C ARG A 209 13.22 10.84 -4.20
N PHE A 210 13.43 11.58 -3.12
CA PHE A 210 12.84 11.33 -1.80
C PHE A 210 11.55 12.14 -1.56
N THR A 211 10.83 12.50 -2.61
CA THR A 211 9.48 13.07 -2.46
C THR A 211 8.56 12.03 -1.84
N HIS A 212 7.69 12.46 -0.94
CA HIS A 212 6.71 11.63 -0.27
C HIS A 212 5.29 12.09 -0.59
N GLY A 213 4.36 11.16 -0.55
CA GLY A 213 2.95 11.43 -0.78
C GLY A 213 2.60 11.48 -2.27
N MET A 214 1.97 10.42 -2.73
CA MET A 214 1.41 10.33 -4.08
C MET A 214 0.23 9.35 -4.08
N GLY A 215 -0.69 9.55 -5.00
CA GLY A 215 -1.82 8.65 -5.20
C GLY A 215 -2.43 8.75 -6.59
N VAL A 216 -3.26 7.78 -6.90
CA VAL A 216 -4.02 7.71 -8.16
C VAL A 216 -5.47 7.45 -7.83
N GLY A 217 -6.39 8.27 -8.35
CA GLY A 217 -7.83 8.10 -8.17
C GLY A 217 -8.63 9.21 -8.81
N ASP A 218 -9.91 8.99 -9.03
CA ASP A 218 -10.84 9.97 -9.60
C ASP A 218 -11.24 10.98 -8.51
N VAL A 219 -10.60 12.15 -8.51
CA VAL A 219 -10.79 13.18 -7.47
C VAL A 219 -12.05 14.02 -7.74
N ASN A 220 -12.34 14.26 -9.01
CA ASN A 220 -13.43 15.16 -9.43
C ASN A 220 -14.72 14.44 -9.85
N GLY A 221 -14.74 13.11 -9.82
CA GLY A 221 -15.92 12.31 -10.15
C GLY A 221 -16.23 12.21 -11.65
N ASP A 222 -15.25 12.47 -12.52
CA ASP A 222 -15.44 12.46 -13.97
C ASP A 222 -15.17 11.11 -14.64
N GLY A 223 -14.80 10.10 -13.84
CA GLY A 223 -14.54 8.73 -14.26
C GLY A 223 -13.11 8.48 -14.75
N ARG A 224 -12.25 9.50 -14.76
CA ARG A 224 -10.83 9.38 -15.09
C ARG A 224 -9.99 9.39 -13.81
N ARG A 225 -8.80 8.82 -13.86
CA ARG A 225 -7.93 8.72 -12.67
C ARG A 225 -6.90 9.82 -12.67
N ASP A 226 -6.99 10.69 -11.69
CA ASP A 226 -6.07 11.79 -11.43
C ASP A 226 -4.83 11.32 -10.68
N ILE A 227 -3.77 12.14 -10.69
CA ILE A 227 -2.61 11.95 -9.83
C ILE A 227 -2.68 12.95 -8.69
N MET A 228 -2.76 12.45 -7.46
CA MET A 228 -2.66 13.25 -6.24
C MET A 228 -1.21 13.38 -5.79
N GLU A 229 -0.86 14.54 -5.27
CA GLU A 229 0.42 14.78 -4.61
C GLU A 229 0.24 15.69 -3.38
N LYS A 230 1.27 15.83 -2.56
CA LYS A 230 1.20 16.55 -1.27
C LYS A 230 0.69 18.00 -1.35
N ASN A 231 0.79 18.65 -2.50
CA ASN A 231 0.40 20.06 -2.69
C ASN A 231 -0.83 20.23 -3.58
N GLY A 232 -1.46 19.14 -4.04
CA GLY A 232 -2.62 19.21 -4.91
C GLY A 232 -2.85 17.95 -5.71
N TRP A 233 -3.49 18.10 -6.85
CA TRP A 233 -3.74 16.99 -7.75
C TRP A 233 -3.69 17.43 -9.21
N TRP A 234 -3.36 16.50 -10.09
CA TRP A 234 -3.24 16.67 -11.53
C TRP A 234 -4.41 15.97 -12.20
N GLU A 235 -5.31 16.76 -12.78
CA GLU A 235 -6.51 16.27 -13.46
C GLU A 235 -6.17 15.61 -14.77
N GLN A 236 -6.63 14.36 -14.94
CA GLN A 236 -6.44 13.63 -16.18
C GLN A 236 -7.28 14.24 -17.30
N PRO A 237 -6.68 14.60 -18.46
CA PRO A 237 -7.43 15.14 -19.59
C PRO A 237 -8.31 14.06 -20.23
N ALA A 238 -9.32 14.49 -21.00
CA ALA A 238 -10.25 13.58 -21.69
C ALA A 238 -9.57 12.67 -22.76
N SER A 239 -8.37 13.02 -23.21
CA SER A 239 -7.55 12.20 -24.11
C SER A 239 -6.10 12.25 -23.68
N LEU A 240 -5.45 11.09 -23.66
CA LEU A 240 -4.02 10.94 -23.40
C LEU A 240 -3.18 10.96 -24.66
N GLU A 241 -3.79 11.08 -25.85
CA GLU A 241 -3.08 11.10 -27.14
C GLU A 241 -2.12 12.29 -27.22
N GLY A 242 -0.85 12.01 -27.55
CA GLY A 242 0.19 13.02 -27.73
C GLY A 242 0.79 13.56 -26.41
N ASP A 243 0.62 12.85 -25.31
CA ASP A 243 1.18 13.19 -24.00
C ASP A 243 0.82 14.61 -23.54
N PRO A 244 -0.46 14.96 -23.40
CA PRO A 244 -0.87 16.28 -22.96
C PRO A 244 -0.41 16.53 -21.52
N GLN A 245 -0.07 17.76 -21.20
CA GLN A 245 0.15 18.15 -19.83
C GLN A 245 -1.19 18.23 -19.09
N TRP A 246 -1.23 17.68 -17.87
CA TRP A 246 -2.44 17.67 -17.04
C TRP A 246 -2.61 19.00 -16.31
N ALA A 247 -3.85 19.34 -15.99
CA ALA A 247 -4.15 20.56 -15.25
C ALA A 247 -3.86 20.36 -13.75
N PHE A 248 -3.18 21.32 -13.13
CA PHE A 248 -2.89 21.27 -11.69
C PHE A 248 -3.90 22.03 -10.86
N HIS A 249 -4.42 21.39 -9.84
CA HIS A 249 -5.32 21.96 -8.83
C HIS A 249 -4.62 21.98 -7.47
N ALA A 250 -4.31 23.18 -6.97
CA ALA A 250 -3.53 23.34 -5.75
C ALA A 250 -4.37 23.13 -4.49
N PHE A 251 -3.94 22.21 -3.63
CA PHE A 251 -4.44 22.05 -2.27
C PHE A 251 -3.39 21.38 -1.38
N PRO A 252 -3.07 21.89 -0.18
CA PRO A 252 -2.01 21.37 0.66
C PRO A 252 -2.47 20.15 1.48
N PHE A 253 -2.56 18.97 0.85
CA PHE A 253 -2.96 17.72 1.52
C PHE A 253 -1.98 17.27 2.59
N SER A 254 -0.68 17.23 2.27
CA SER A 254 0.35 16.79 3.21
C SER A 254 1.68 17.51 2.96
N PRO A 255 1.80 18.79 3.34
CA PRO A 255 3.00 19.60 3.03
C PRO A 255 4.32 18.98 3.51
N GLY A 256 4.29 18.17 4.58
CA GLY A 256 5.42 17.37 5.06
C GLY A 256 5.77 16.14 4.21
N GLY A 257 4.89 15.77 3.27
CA GLY A 257 4.95 14.52 2.52
C GLY A 257 4.47 13.33 3.36
N GLY A 258 3.43 12.66 2.90
CA GLY A 258 2.79 11.52 3.57
C GLY A 258 3.09 10.17 2.91
N ALA A 259 2.21 9.22 3.14
CA ALA A 259 2.18 7.91 2.49
C ALA A 259 1.43 7.98 1.14
N GLN A 260 0.98 6.84 0.66
CA GLN A 260 0.05 6.71 -0.46
C GLN A 260 -1.20 7.55 -0.21
N MET A 261 -1.77 8.08 -1.29
CA MET A 261 -2.99 8.87 -1.27
C MET A 261 -4.09 8.14 -2.03
N TYR A 262 -5.32 8.24 -1.55
CA TYR A 262 -6.46 7.56 -2.15
C TYR A 262 -7.62 8.52 -2.34
N ALA A 263 -8.34 8.38 -3.46
CA ALA A 263 -9.63 9.02 -3.69
C ALA A 263 -10.74 7.99 -3.38
N TYR A 264 -11.62 8.31 -2.43
CA TYR A 264 -12.71 7.44 -1.99
C TYR A 264 -13.81 8.26 -1.31
N ASP A 265 -15.08 7.97 -1.62
CA ASP A 265 -16.24 8.57 -0.93
C ASP A 265 -16.26 8.08 0.54
N VAL A 266 -15.72 8.87 1.46
CA VAL A 266 -15.59 8.51 2.88
C VAL A 266 -16.88 8.70 3.65
N ASP A 267 -17.64 9.77 3.40
CA ASP A 267 -18.82 10.10 4.19
C ASP A 267 -20.15 9.63 3.56
N GLY A 268 -20.12 9.18 2.30
CA GLY A 268 -21.27 8.63 1.59
C GLY A 268 -22.12 9.69 0.91
N ASP A 269 -21.52 10.81 0.53
CA ASP A 269 -22.22 11.89 -0.13
C ASP A 269 -22.20 11.81 -1.67
N GLY A 270 -21.35 10.95 -2.20
CA GLY A 270 -21.23 10.65 -3.62
C GLY A 270 -20.04 11.33 -4.30
N ASP A 271 -19.32 12.20 -3.59
CA ASP A 271 -18.08 12.81 -4.06
C ASP A 271 -16.88 12.05 -3.48
N ASN A 272 -15.78 11.94 -4.23
CA ASN A 272 -14.57 11.29 -3.70
C ASN A 272 -13.76 12.26 -2.84
N ASP A 273 -13.44 11.82 -1.64
CA ASP A 273 -12.56 12.47 -0.69
C ASP A 273 -11.11 12.01 -0.86
N VAL A 274 -10.15 12.67 -0.23
CA VAL A 274 -8.76 12.28 -0.26
C VAL A 274 -8.29 11.77 1.10
N ILE A 275 -7.72 10.56 1.14
CA ILE A 275 -7.17 9.93 2.35
C ILE A 275 -5.65 9.90 2.23
N THR A 276 -4.93 10.31 3.31
CA THR A 276 -3.47 10.17 3.38
C THR A 276 -2.93 10.31 4.80
N SER A 277 -1.64 10.01 4.99
CA SER A 277 -0.90 10.44 6.17
C SER A 277 -0.32 11.84 5.98
N LEU A 278 -0.21 12.62 7.06
CA LEU A 278 0.26 14.01 6.99
C LEU A 278 1.78 14.12 6.94
N ALA A 279 2.49 13.12 7.49
CA ALA A 279 3.94 13.11 7.54
C ALA A 279 4.48 11.67 7.62
N ALA A 280 5.18 11.24 6.58
CA ALA A 280 5.77 9.90 6.51
C ALA A 280 6.76 9.62 7.65
N HIS A 281 7.48 10.64 8.13
CA HIS A 281 8.44 10.55 9.25
C HIS A 281 7.88 11.04 10.59
N GLY A 282 6.65 11.53 10.61
CA GLY A 282 6.00 12.11 11.78
C GLY A 282 4.71 11.40 12.12
N TYR A 283 3.69 12.20 12.34
CA TYR A 283 2.35 11.76 12.75
C TYR A 283 1.29 12.33 11.83
N GLY A 284 0.13 11.71 11.87
CA GLY A 284 -1.09 12.23 11.29
C GLY A 284 -1.71 11.28 10.29
N LEU A 285 -2.97 10.92 10.54
CA LEU A 285 -3.88 10.34 9.55
C LEU A 285 -5.02 11.32 9.34
N CYS A 286 -5.33 11.60 8.09
CA CYS A 286 -6.32 12.59 7.71
C CYS A 286 -7.11 12.10 6.49
N TRP A 287 -8.40 12.42 6.48
CA TRP A 287 -9.16 12.46 5.25
C TRP A 287 -9.60 13.90 4.98
N TYR A 288 -9.77 14.24 3.74
CA TYR A 288 -10.09 15.56 3.26
C TYR A 288 -11.43 15.48 2.54
N GLU A 289 -12.48 15.94 3.21
CA GLU A 289 -13.84 15.99 2.68
C GLU A 289 -13.88 16.91 1.47
N ASN A 290 -14.26 16.36 0.33
CA ASN A 290 -14.45 17.11 -0.90
C ASN A 290 -15.70 17.96 -0.79
N GLN A 291 -15.59 19.22 -1.13
CA GLN A 291 -16.70 20.16 -1.10
C GLN A 291 -16.74 20.99 -2.38
N PRO A 292 -17.90 21.10 -3.05
CA PRO A 292 -18.04 21.99 -4.19
C PRO A 292 -17.87 23.46 -3.76
N LYS A 293 -17.10 24.23 -4.52
CA LYS A 293 -16.89 25.65 -4.26
C LYS A 293 -16.74 26.45 -5.56
N ASP A 294 -17.60 27.43 -5.79
CA ASP A 294 -17.52 28.41 -6.89
C ASP A 294 -17.22 27.81 -8.28
N GLY A 295 -17.81 26.63 -8.58
CA GLY A 295 -17.61 25.89 -9.83
C GLY A 295 -16.35 25.03 -9.89
N GLY A 296 -15.68 24.81 -8.76
CA GLY A 296 -14.55 23.90 -8.58
C GLY A 296 -14.71 23.06 -7.31
N ILE A 297 -13.58 22.49 -6.88
CA ILE A 297 -13.49 21.62 -5.69
C ILE A 297 -12.59 22.32 -4.65
N THR A 298 -12.97 22.22 -3.39
CA THR A 298 -12.10 22.50 -2.23
C THR A 298 -12.22 21.34 -1.24
N PHE A 299 -11.41 21.34 -0.19
CA PHE A 299 -11.41 20.26 0.78
C PHE A 299 -11.42 20.78 2.21
N VAL A 300 -12.05 20.01 3.11
CA VAL A 300 -12.03 20.24 4.55
C VAL A 300 -11.27 19.12 5.22
N ALA A 301 -10.23 19.45 5.98
CA ALA A 301 -9.37 18.45 6.65
C ALA A 301 -10.01 17.88 7.91
N HIS A 302 -10.03 16.57 8.03
CA HIS A 302 -10.49 15.81 9.19
C HIS A 302 -9.35 14.90 9.70
N THR A 303 -8.51 15.43 10.58
CA THR A 303 -7.44 14.64 11.19
C THR A 303 -7.99 13.81 12.33
N PHE A 304 -7.90 12.48 12.22
CA PHE A 304 -8.42 11.54 13.23
C PHE A 304 -7.33 10.86 14.07
N MET A 305 -6.06 10.96 13.68
CA MET A 305 -4.91 10.59 14.50
C MET A 305 -3.80 11.62 14.33
N ASN A 306 -3.28 12.15 15.43
CA ASN A 306 -2.16 13.11 15.48
C ASN A 306 -1.15 12.75 16.57
N ALA A 307 -0.17 13.61 16.82
CA ALA A 307 0.90 13.39 17.82
C ALA A 307 0.43 13.40 19.28
N LYS A 308 -0.80 13.87 19.55
CA LYS A 308 -1.35 14.00 20.88
C LYS A 308 -2.47 12.97 21.09
N PRO A 309 -2.22 11.88 21.81
CA PRO A 309 -3.22 10.83 21.97
C PRO A 309 -4.50 11.31 22.66
N GLU A 310 -4.43 12.33 23.53
CA GLU A 310 -5.58 12.94 24.18
C GLU A 310 -6.53 13.67 23.22
N GLU A 311 -6.05 14.09 22.04
CA GLU A 311 -6.87 14.70 20.98
C GLU A 311 -7.44 13.63 20.03
N ASN A 312 -6.88 12.42 20.02
CA ASN A 312 -7.33 11.33 19.14
C ASN A 312 -8.50 10.59 19.81
N ARG A 313 -9.60 10.44 19.09
CA ARG A 313 -10.86 9.88 19.62
C ARG A 313 -10.69 8.57 20.41
N TYR A 314 -9.75 7.72 20.01
CA TYR A 314 -9.46 6.42 20.64
C TYR A 314 -8.12 6.38 21.36
N GLY A 315 -7.41 7.49 21.49
CA GLY A 315 -6.11 7.57 22.15
C GLY A 315 -4.98 6.85 21.42
N VAL A 316 -5.21 6.33 20.22
CA VAL A 316 -4.18 5.66 19.42
C VAL A 316 -3.24 6.71 18.83
N LYS A 317 -1.95 6.47 18.97
CA LYS A 317 -0.89 7.30 18.41
C LYS A 317 0.29 6.42 17.99
N PHE A 318 0.79 6.62 16.79
CA PHE A 318 2.08 6.10 16.34
C PHE A 318 2.64 7.01 15.24
N SER A 319 3.93 6.92 15.02
CA SER A 319 4.68 7.76 14.09
C SER A 319 5.22 6.96 12.92
N GLN A 320 5.83 7.65 11.95
CA GLN A 320 6.49 7.08 10.77
C GLN A 320 5.52 6.34 9.84
N LEU A 321 4.49 7.05 9.43
CA LEU A 321 3.36 6.59 8.61
C LEU A 321 3.73 6.59 7.11
N HIS A 322 4.57 5.64 6.67
CA HIS A 322 5.08 5.61 5.29
C HIS A 322 4.20 4.86 4.30
N ALA A 323 3.26 4.06 4.79
CA ALA A 323 2.39 3.29 3.90
C ALA A 323 0.97 3.25 4.41
N ILE A 324 0.04 3.30 3.47
CA ILE A 324 -1.40 3.10 3.65
C ILE A 324 -1.87 2.17 2.55
N ASP A 325 -2.81 1.27 2.87
CA ASP A 325 -3.61 0.54 1.91
C ASP A 325 -5.09 0.67 2.27
N LEU A 326 -5.98 0.55 1.30
CA LEU A 326 -7.43 0.57 1.50
C LEU A 326 -8.03 -0.79 1.13
N MET A 327 -8.74 -1.41 2.09
CA MET A 327 -9.40 -2.69 1.91
C MET A 327 -10.64 -2.78 2.80
N ASP A 328 -11.70 -3.40 2.31
CA ASP A 328 -12.87 -3.75 3.14
C ASP A 328 -12.51 -4.92 4.06
N MET A 329 -11.90 -4.60 5.21
CA MET A 329 -11.33 -5.58 6.15
C MET A 329 -12.40 -6.38 6.90
N ASN A 330 -13.61 -5.83 7.02
CA ASN A 330 -14.71 -6.44 7.79
C ASN A 330 -15.88 -6.91 6.90
N ARG A 331 -15.78 -6.74 5.58
CA ARG A 331 -16.76 -7.14 4.56
C ARG A 331 -18.12 -6.44 4.76
N ASP A 332 -18.09 -5.17 5.15
CA ASP A 332 -19.32 -4.38 5.30
C ASP A 332 -19.61 -3.46 4.09
N GLY A 333 -18.75 -3.49 3.07
CA GLY A 333 -18.88 -2.74 1.82
C GLY A 333 -18.21 -1.37 1.87
N LEU A 334 -17.53 -1.00 2.97
CA LEU A 334 -16.77 0.23 3.09
C LEU A 334 -15.27 -0.11 3.10
N LEU A 335 -14.46 0.75 2.48
CA LEU A 335 -13.00 0.59 2.53
C LEU A 335 -12.46 1.11 3.86
N ASP A 336 -11.66 0.29 4.50
CA ASP A 336 -10.95 0.57 5.73
C ASP A 336 -9.50 0.94 5.43
N ILE A 337 -8.84 1.66 6.32
CA ILE A 337 -7.43 1.99 6.21
C ILE A 337 -6.59 0.92 6.90
N VAL A 338 -5.61 0.36 6.20
CA VAL A 338 -4.56 -0.49 6.76
C VAL A 338 -3.26 0.30 6.80
N THR A 339 -2.64 0.43 7.98
CA THR A 339 -1.39 1.17 8.16
C THR A 339 -0.70 0.80 9.46
N GLY A 340 0.47 1.38 9.71
CA GLY A 340 1.22 1.13 10.93
C GLY A 340 2.45 2.03 11.04
N LYS A 341 3.34 1.64 11.94
CA LYS A 341 4.61 2.31 12.13
C LYS A 341 5.71 1.66 11.28
N ARG A 342 6.36 2.43 10.39
CA ARG A 342 7.62 2.02 9.78
C ARG A 342 8.71 2.05 10.85
N PHE A 343 9.21 0.86 11.23
CA PHE A 343 10.26 0.76 12.24
C PHE A 343 11.60 1.25 11.68
N TRP A 344 12.16 2.31 12.29
CA TRP A 344 13.44 2.91 11.91
C TRP A 344 13.50 3.42 10.46
N ALA A 345 12.59 4.28 10.04
CA ALA A 345 12.72 4.91 8.72
C ALA A 345 14.11 5.53 8.53
N HIS A 346 14.63 6.29 9.53
CA HIS A 346 15.99 6.81 9.55
C HIS A 346 16.84 6.24 10.71
N GLY A 347 16.53 5.02 11.17
CA GLY A 347 17.31 4.33 12.19
C GLY A 347 16.88 4.61 13.62
N PRO A 348 17.66 4.09 14.61
CA PRO A 348 17.24 4.06 16.02
C PRO A 348 17.27 5.43 16.70
N GLN A 349 17.78 6.47 16.07
CA GLN A 349 17.91 7.83 16.60
C GLN A 349 17.29 8.89 15.69
N GLY A 350 16.80 8.48 14.52
CA GLY A 350 16.12 9.36 13.56
C GLY A 350 14.61 9.37 13.78
N ASP A 351 13.95 10.42 13.30
CA ASP A 351 12.51 10.61 13.29
C ASP A 351 11.82 10.62 14.68
N ALA A 352 10.50 10.74 14.67
CA ALA A 352 9.71 10.73 15.87
C ALA A 352 9.59 9.32 16.46
N GLU A 353 9.85 9.15 17.77
CA GLU A 353 9.68 7.90 18.53
C GLU A 353 10.23 6.66 17.80
N PRO A 354 11.50 6.63 17.36
CA PRO A 354 12.00 5.59 16.47
C PRO A 354 11.89 4.18 17.07
N ASN A 355 12.08 4.06 18.37
CA ASN A 355 12.09 2.80 19.12
C ASN A 355 10.73 2.42 19.75
N ALA A 356 9.66 3.18 19.48
CA ALA A 356 8.33 2.77 19.87
C ALA A 356 7.90 1.49 19.16
N ALA A 357 6.92 0.78 19.71
CA ALA A 357 6.41 -0.47 19.17
C ALA A 357 6.09 -0.36 17.66
N ALA A 358 6.55 -1.33 16.90
CA ALA A 358 6.26 -1.44 15.46
C ALA A 358 4.84 -1.97 15.27
N VAL A 359 3.87 -1.08 15.46
CA VAL A 359 2.45 -1.42 15.43
C VAL A 359 1.94 -1.55 14.01
N LEU A 360 0.96 -2.45 13.84
CA LEU A 360 0.14 -2.62 12.64
C LEU A 360 -1.32 -2.51 13.05
N TYR A 361 -2.07 -1.67 12.37
CA TYR A 361 -3.48 -1.41 12.62
C TYR A 361 -4.28 -1.48 11.34
N TRP A 362 -5.58 -1.74 11.48
CA TRP A 362 -6.57 -1.29 10.52
C TRP A 362 -7.56 -0.35 11.22
N PHE A 363 -8.08 0.64 10.48
CA PHE A 363 -9.06 1.62 10.96
C PHE A 363 -10.35 1.38 10.22
N GLU A 364 -11.35 0.84 10.92
CA GLU A 364 -12.67 0.58 10.38
C GLU A 364 -13.40 1.89 10.09
N LEU A 365 -13.83 2.08 8.86
CA LEU A 365 -14.70 3.19 8.50
C LEU A 365 -16.13 2.93 8.97
N ARG A 366 -16.66 3.82 9.76
CA ARG A 366 -18.07 3.78 10.17
C ARG A 366 -18.77 5.06 9.78
N ARG A 367 -19.84 4.93 9.00
CA ARG A 367 -20.73 6.05 8.63
C ARG A 367 -21.93 6.11 9.55
N THR A 368 -22.33 7.30 9.95
CA THR A 368 -23.57 7.54 10.70
C THR A 368 -24.66 8.05 9.77
N LYS A 369 -25.95 7.95 10.21
CA LYS A 369 -27.10 8.45 9.42
C LYS A 369 -27.07 9.94 9.08
N LYS A 370 -26.18 10.72 9.71
CA LYS A 370 -26.01 12.17 9.50
C LYS A 370 -24.70 12.51 8.78
N ARG A 371 -24.18 11.59 7.95
CA ARG A 371 -22.87 11.70 7.28
C ARG A 371 -21.68 11.87 8.24
N GLY A 372 -21.83 11.49 9.50
CA GLY A 372 -20.71 11.50 10.44
C GLY A 372 -19.78 10.32 10.15
N VAL A 373 -18.50 10.57 10.14
CA VAL A 373 -17.42 9.59 9.93
C VAL A 373 -16.73 9.27 11.24
N ASP A 374 -16.47 7.99 11.47
CA ASP A 374 -15.68 7.50 12.60
C ASP A 374 -14.68 6.45 12.11
N TRP A 375 -13.40 6.67 12.37
CA TRP A 375 -12.32 5.74 12.07
C TRP A 375 -11.95 4.98 13.34
N VAL A 376 -12.39 3.72 13.44
CA VAL A 376 -12.24 2.89 14.66
C VAL A 376 -10.97 2.05 14.54
N PRO A 377 -9.94 2.28 15.39
CA PRO A 377 -8.68 1.57 15.30
C PRO A 377 -8.77 0.14 15.85
N HIS A 378 -8.32 -0.83 15.09
CA HIS A 378 -8.17 -2.22 15.50
C HIS A 378 -6.70 -2.63 15.40
N LEU A 379 -6.11 -2.99 16.54
CA LEU A 379 -4.73 -3.45 16.59
C LEU A 379 -4.61 -4.86 16.00
N ILE A 380 -3.66 -5.04 15.10
CA ILE A 380 -3.33 -6.33 14.49
C ILE A 380 -2.10 -6.93 15.16
N ASP A 381 -1.02 -6.15 15.25
CA ASP A 381 0.25 -6.59 15.84
C ASP A 381 1.04 -5.42 16.44
N THR A 382 1.99 -5.70 17.33
CA THR A 382 2.81 -4.68 18.00
C THR A 382 4.30 -4.79 17.68
N ASP A 383 4.70 -5.73 16.82
CA ASP A 383 6.10 -6.04 16.58
C ASP A 383 6.46 -6.34 15.10
N SER A 384 5.51 -6.18 14.17
CA SER A 384 5.78 -6.25 12.74
C SER A 384 5.91 -4.86 12.11
N GLY A 385 4.96 -3.98 12.37
CA GLY A 385 4.91 -2.67 11.73
C GLY A 385 4.63 -2.76 10.23
N ILE A 386 5.02 -1.71 9.51
CA ILE A 386 4.98 -1.61 8.05
C ILE A 386 6.35 -1.24 7.48
N GLY A 387 6.52 -1.30 6.16
CA GLY A 387 7.63 -0.72 5.41
C GLY A 387 7.23 0.58 4.71
N THR A 388 7.69 0.76 3.47
CA THR A 388 7.18 1.77 2.53
C THR A 388 5.95 1.27 1.78
N GLN A 389 5.60 0.01 2.01
CA GLN A 389 4.41 -0.66 1.49
C GLN A 389 3.77 -1.51 2.60
N VAL A 390 2.47 -1.58 2.59
CA VAL A 390 1.63 -2.57 3.25
C VAL A 390 0.61 -3.04 2.22
N MET A 391 0.25 -4.32 2.23
CA MET A 391 -0.70 -4.89 1.29
C MET A 391 -1.76 -5.68 2.05
N ALA A 392 -3.03 -5.39 1.79
CA ALA A 392 -4.16 -6.17 2.26
C ALA A 392 -4.70 -7.02 1.11
N THR A 393 -4.75 -8.33 1.28
CA THR A 393 -5.21 -9.30 0.26
C THR A 393 -5.56 -10.62 0.92
N ASP A 394 -6.42 -11.42 0.28
CA ASP A 394 -6.80 -12.74 0.77
C ASP A 394 -5.69 -13.77 0.45
N MET A 395 -4.89 -14.12 1.46
CA MET A 395 -3.74 -15.03 1.32
C MET A 395 -4.11 -16.52 1.42
N ASN A 396 -5.30 -16.83 1.91
CA ASN A 396 -5.71 -18.20 2.18
C ASN A 396 -7.00 -18.62 1.44
N ALA A 397 -7.52 -17.74 0.59
CA ALA A 397 -8.73 -17.92 -0.20
C ALA A 397 -10.00 -18.18 0.64
N ASP A 398 -10.08 -17.61 1.86
CA ASP A 398 -11.26 -17.73 2.72
C ASP A 398 -12.24 -16.55 2.54
N GLY A 399 -11.86 -15.58 1.71
CA GLY A 399 -12.62 -14.39 1.38
C GLY A 399 -12.48 -13.26 2.40
N TRP A 400 -11.62 -13.38 3.43
CA TRP A 400 -11.29 -12.28 4.34
C TRP A 400 -9.89 -11.74 4.01
N PRO A 401 -9.71 -10.42 4.02
CA PRO A 401 -8.41 -9.85 3.74
C PRO A 401 -7.40 -10.15 4.85
N ASP A 402 -6.24 -10.63 4.45
CA ASP A 402 -5.04 -10.80 5.25
C ASP A 402 -4.08 -9.64 4.99
N ILE A 403 -2.94 -9.58 5.68
CA ILE A 403 -1.98 -8.49 5.50
C ILE A 403 -0.57 -9.02 5.30
N VAL A 404 0.10 -8.44 4.30
CA VAL A 404 1.49 -8.70 3.95
C VAL A 404 2.33 -7.46 4.26
N VAL A 405 3.46 -7.65 4.94
CA VAL A 405 4.45 -6.60 5.19
C VAL A 405 5.88 -7.12 5.05
N GLY A 406 6.75 -6.30 4.45
CA GLY A 406 8.20 -6.44 4.45
C GLY A 406 8.85 -5.17 5.00
N ASN A 407 9.81 -5.30 5.93
CA ASN A 407 10.49 -4.15 6.54
C ASN A 407 11.76 -4.55 7.29
N LYS A 408 12.36 -3.62 8.04
CA LYS A 408 13.61 -3.83 8.80
C LYS A 408 13.52 -4.88 9.91
N LYS A 409 12.35 -5.38 10.26
CA LYS A 409 12.12 -6.48 11.22
C LYS A 409 11.93 -7.84 10.53
N GLY A 410 11.89 -7.87 9.20
CA GLY A 410 11.69 -9.06 8.40
C GLY A 410 10.46 -9.02 7.51
N ALA A 411 9.93 -10.20 7.19
CA ALA A 411 8.75 -10.38 6.36
C ALA A 411 7.67 -11.13 7.11
N PHE A 412 6.42 -10.66 7.00
CA PHE A 412 5.30 -11.20 7.77
C PHE A 412 4.05 -11.33 6.90
N VAL A 413 3.27 -12.37 7.19
CA VAL A 413 1.88 -12.52 6.76
C VAL A 413 1.02 -12.61 8.01
N HIS A 414 0.00 -11.79 8.10
CA HIS A 414 -0.99 -11.82 9.16
C HIS A 414 -2.30 -12.36 8.61
N ILE A 415 -2.60 -13.61 8.92
CA ILE A 415 -3.83 -14.29 8.51
C ILE A 415 -4.97 -13.86 9.43
N GLN A 416 -6.01 -13.30 8.86
CA GLN A 416 -7.22 -12.91 9.56
C GLN A 416 -8.08 -14.14 9.87
N SER A 417 -8.61 -14.23 11.09
CA SER A 417 -9.52 -15.30 11.51
C SER A 417 -10.72 -14.67 12.22
N PRO A 418 -11.76 -14.25 11.49
CA PRO A 418 -12.94 -13.64 12.07
C PRO A 418 -13.82 -14.67 12.78
N LYS A 419 -14.18 -14.37 14.01
CA LYS A 419 -15.10 -15.20 14.81
C LYS A 419 -16.47 -14.56 14.87
N LYS A 420 -17.50 -15.24 14.37
CA LYS A 420 -18.88 -14.81 14.51
C LYS A 420 -19.30 -14.81 15.98
N VAL A 421 -19.88 -13.71 16.45
CA VAL A 421 -20.29 -13.51 17.84
C VAL A 421 -21.65 -12.83 17.95
N SER A 422 -22.20 -12.79 19.17
CA SER A 422 -23.42 -12.01 19.42
C SER A 422 -23.12 -10.51 19.34
N ARG A 423 -24.16 -9.70 19.07
CA ARG A 423 -24.06 -8.22 19.09
C ARG A 423 -23.55 -7.70 20.44
N LYS A 424 -23.87 -8.37 21.54
CA LYS A 424 -23.40 -7.99 22.89
C LYS A 424 -21.90 -8.17 23.03
N GLU A 425 -21.38 -9.33 22.65
CA GLU A 425 -19.95 -9.64 22.68
C GLU A 425 -19.18 -8.70 21.74
N TRP A 426 -19.68 -8.50 20.53
CA TRP A 426 -19.10 -7.56 19.59
C TRP A 426 -18.95 -6.15 20.18
N ARG A 427 -20.05 -5.61 20.78
CA ARG A 427 -20.02 -4.28 21.41
C ARG A 427 -19.02 -4.19 22.56
N GLN A 428 -18.83 -5.27 23.32
CA GLN A 428 -17.88 -5.32 24.42
C GLN A 428 -16.43 -5.34 23.94
N ALA A 429 -16.17 -5.94 22.79
CA ALA A 429 -14.85 -6.07 22.17
C ALA A 429 -14.42 -4.80 21.40
N GLN A 430 -15.35 -3.89 21.08
CA GLN A 430 -15.03 -2.70 20.30
C GLN A 430 -14.11 -1.74 21.07
N PRO A 431 -13.16 -1.08 20.37
CA PRO A 431 -12.40 0.02 20.93
C PRO A 431 -13.34 1.07 21.52
N LYS A 432 -12.96 1.64 22.65
CA LYS A 432 -13.76 2.64 23.34
C LYS A 432 -13.15 4.01 23.11
N PRO A 433 -13.94 4.98 22.61
CA PRO A 433 -13.45 6.34 22.51
C PRO A 433 -13.11 6.87 23.91
N HIS A 434 -12.10 7.74 23.99
CA HIS A 434 -11.91 8.56 25.17
C HIS A 434 -13.22 9.30 25.42
N LYS A 435 -13.63 9.41 26.69
CA LYS A 435 -14.73 10.31 27.04
C LYS A 435 -14.27 11.70 26.64
N ALA A 436 -15.03 12.33 25.72
CA ALA A 436 -14.95 13.77 25.63
C ALA A 436 -15.33 14.28 27.03
N ASP A 437 -14.42 14.97 27.68
CA ASP A 437 -14.70 15.68 28.92
C ASP A 437 -15.72 16.80 28.65
#